data_28a9cc718cd15617bb176d46e890b7ef
#
_entry.id   28a9cc718cd15617bb176d46e890b7ef
#
_cell.length_a   1.000
_cell.length_b   1.000
_cell.length_c   1.000
_cell.angle_alpha   90.00
_cell.angle_beta   90.00
_cell.angle_gamma   90.00
#
_symmetry.space_group_name_H-M   'P 1'
#
loop_
_entity.id
_entity.type
_entity.pdbx_description
1 polymer ?
#
loop_
_entity_poly.entity_id
_entity_poly.type
_entity_poly.pdbx_seq_one_letter_code
_entity_poly.pdbx_strand_id
1 'polypeptide(L)'
;MSRGNAKQRIFFDEDDYSTFLRLLRHVRDRMDWQMWGYCLMPNHYHLLLETPAPNLSRGMHDLNGAYSVVFNDRHARVGHVFQGRFKALLVDKDRYLIALARYLVLNPVRAQLCEAPASWRWSSYRSTAGGSDVVMRRVDTFRMLRLFGSEPDQARLKYRDFVAAGVGKPLDASAGPNRSILGDELFVGSLEGVMTAASSEVSRADRVQKTLLEYVRHSPSRNAAMRAAYASGAYTLQAIAAHFGVHYSTASKIVRTGSTSIQDATP
;
A
#
# COMPACT_ATOMS: atom_id res chain seq x y z
N MET A 1 2.55 -2.50 -4.81
CA MET A 1 3.30 -3.76 -5.01
C MET A 1 4.44 -3.85 -4.02
N SER A 2 4.63 -4.98 -3.36
CA SER A 2 5.84 -5.30 -2.58
C SER A 2 6.41 -6.63 -3.06
N ARG A 3 7.73 -6.77 -3.01
CA ARG A 3 8.44 -7.95 -3.48
C ARG A 3 9.33 -8.50 -2.38
N GLY A 4 9.51 -9.81 -2.34
CA GLY A 4 10.40 -10.50 -1.42
C GLY A 4 11.85 -10.09 -1.57
N ASN A 5 12.56 -10.05 -0.46
CA ASN A 5 14.00 -9.76 -0.42
C ASN A 5 14.75 -10.77 -1.29
N ALA A 6 15.73 -10.28 -2.08
CA ALA A 6 16.45 -11.07 -3.08
C ALA A 6 15.51 -11.86 -4.05
N LYS A 7 14.29 -11.36 -4.31
CA LYS A 7 13.24 -12.03 -5.09
C LYS A 7 12.81 -13.39 -4.51
N GLN A 8 13.12 -13.67 -3.26
CA GLN A 8 12.69 -14.90 -2.58
C GLN A 8 11.17 -14.97 -2.44
N ARG A 9 10.67 -16.19 -2.30
CA ARG A 9 9.25 -16.42 -2.03
C ARG A 9 8.84 -15.77 -0.70
N ILE A 10 7.67 -15.17 -0.69
CA ILE A 10 7.01 -14.60 0.48
C ILE A 10 5.74 -15.36 0.83
N PHE A 11 5.38 -16.37 0.05
CA PHE A 11 4.31 -17.32 0.31
C PHE A 11 4.87 -18.71 0.02
N PHE A 12 4.96 -19.58 1.01
CA PHE A 12 5.47 -20.94 0.88
C PHE A 12 4.33 -21.93 0.66
N ASP A 13 3.20 -21.70 1.31
CA ASP A 13 2.02 -22.57 1.28
C ASP A 13 0.70 -21.75 1.36
N GLU A 14 -0.43 -22.44 1.36
CA GLU A 14 -1.77 -21.85 1.37
C GLU A 14 -2.07 -21.02 2.63
N ASP A 15 -1.50 -21.39 3.76
CA ASP A 15 -1.69 -20.68 5.02
C ASP A 15 -1.04 -19.31 4.99
N ASP A 16 0.11 -19.16 4.33
CA ASP A 16 0.76 -17.88 4.12
C ASP A 16 -0.11 -16.93 3.29
N TYR A 17 -0.66 -17.43 2.19
CA TYR A 17 -1.59 -16.65 1.37
C TYR A 17 -2.85 -16.25 2.14
N SER A 18 -3.44 -17.18 2.87
CA SER A 18 -4.64 -16.96 3.67
C SER A 18 -4.39 -15.96 4.79
N THR A 19 -3.24 -16.07 5.46
CA THR A 19 -2.81 -15.13 6.49
C THR A 19 -2.62 -13.72 5.94
N PHE A 20 -1.95 -13.59 4.78
CA PHE A 20 -1.79 -12.29 4.12
C PHE A 20 -3.15 -11.66 3.79
N LEU A 21 -4.07 -12.42 3.20
CA LEU A 21 -5.40 -11.92 2.85
C LEU A 21 -6.23 -11.51 4.08
N ARG A 22 -6.09 -12.22 5.19
CA ARG A 22 -6.71 -11.85 6.47
C ARG A 22 -6.16 -10.52 7.00
N LEU A 23 -4.84 -10.35 6.98
CA LEU A 23 -4.17 -9.10 7.40
C LEU A 23 -4.54 -7.95 6.45
N LEU A 24 -4.54 -8.19 5.14
CA LEU A 24 -4.96 -7.20 4.15
C LEU A 24 -6.39 -6.72 4.40
N ARG A 25 -7.32 -7.66 4.69
CA ARG A 25 -8.70 -7.30 5.05
C ARG A 25 -8.75 -6.40 6.28
N HIS A 26 -8.02 -6.75 7.33
CA HIS A 26 -7.96 -5.96 8.56
C HIS A 26 -7.41 -4.54 8.31
N VAL A 27 -6.32 -4.43 7.57
CA VAL A 27 -5.73 -3.13 7.23
C VAL A 27 -6.67 -2.32 6.34
N ARG A 28 -7.27 -2.94 5.31
CA ARG A 28 -8.25 -2.29 4.44
C ARG A 28 -9.42 -1.70 5.24
N ASP A 29 -10.01 -2.48 6.14
CA ASP A 29 -11.16 -2.05 6.94
C ASP A 29 -10.78 -0.88 7.88
N ARG A 30 -9.59 -0.94 8.51
CA ARG A 30 -9.09 0.11 9.38
C ARG A 30 -8.69 1.40 8.64
N MET A 31 -8.20 1.29 7.42
CA MET A 31 -7.76 2.42 6.59
C MET A 31 -8.84 2.94 5.64
N ASP A 32 -10.02 2.32 5.66
CA ASP A 32 -11.13 2.61 4.73
C ASP A 32 -10.72 2.51 3.25
N TRP A 33 -9.85 1.54 2.90
CA TRP A 33 -9.42 1.35 1.53
C TRP A 33 -10.49 0.67 0.69
N GLN A 34 -10.70 1.18 -0.52
CA GLN A 34 -11.57 0.57 -1.51
C GLN A 34 -10.75 -0.35 -2.42
N MET A 35 -10.99 -1.65 -2.34
CA MET A 35 -10.21 -2.64 -3.10
C MET A 35 -10.87 -2.94 -4.44
N TRP A 36 -10.19 -2.61 -5.53
CA TRP A 36 -10.59 -2.93 -6.90
C TRP A 36 -10.08 -4.30 -7.37
N GLY A 37 -8.97 -4.77 -6.82
CA GLY A 37 -8.43 -6.06 -7.13
C GLY A 37 -7.11 -6.36 -6.42
N TYR A 38 -6.73 -7.63 -6.42
CA TYR A 38 -5.44 -8.08 -5.93
C TYR A 38 -4.94 -9.29 -6.71
N CYS A 39 -3.63 -9.52 -6.67
CA CYS A 39 -2.99 -10.73 -7.13
C CYS A 39 -1.75 -11.00 -6.27
N LEU A 40 -1.74 -12.17 -5.62
CA LEU A 40 -0.62 -12.65 -4.82
C LEU A 40 0.18 -13.65 -5.65
N MET A 41 1.44 -13.31 -5.93
CA MET A 41 2.40 -14.14 -6.65
C MET A 41 3.37 -14.76 -5.64
N PRO A 42 4.04 -15.86 -5.91
CA PRO A 42 4.88 -16.53 -4.91
C PRO A 42 5.91 -15.65 -4.21
N ASN A 43 6.44 -14.64 -4.89
CA ASN A 43 7.50 -13.76 -4.36
C ASN A 43 7.16 -12.27 -4.36
N HIS A 44 5.94 -11.89 -4.68
CA HIS A 44 5.46 -10.51 -4.64
C HIS A 44 3.94 -10.47 -4.66
N TYR A 45 3.37 -9.30 -4.43
CA TYR A 45 1.94 -9.09 -4.59
C TYR A 45 1.61 -7.75 -5.23
N HIS A 46 0.46 -7.70 -5.85
CA HIS A 46 -0.14 -6.50 -6.43
C HIS A 46 -1.48 -6.20 -5.77
N LEU A 47 -1.71 -4.95 -5.44
CA LEU A 47 -3.00 -4.44 -4.98
C LEU A 47 -3.41 -3.30 -5.90
N LEU A 48 -4.67 -3.29 -6.29
CA LEU A 48 -5.33 -2.19 -6.97
C LEU A 48 -6.38 -1.64 -6.01
N LEU A 49 -6.14 -0.46 -5.49
CA LEU A 49 -6.95 0.11 -4.42
C LEU A 49 -7.06 1.64 -4.58
N GLU A 50 -8.08 2.19 -3.96
CA GLU A 50 -8.31 3.61 -3.80
C GLU A 50 -8.24 3.95 -2.32
N THR A 51 -7.57 5.05 -1.99
CA THR A 51 -7.42 5.53 -0.61
C THR A 51 -8.17 6.85 -0.46
N PRO A 52 -9.34 6.86 0.22
CA PRO A 52 -10.09 8.10 0.45
C PRO A 52 -9.32 9.13 1.29
N ALA A 53 -8.40 8.66 2.13
CA ALA A 53 -7.51 9.47 2.95
C ALA A 53 -6.04 9.23 2.57
N PRO A 54 -5.10 10.15 2.85
CA PRO A 54 -3.68 10.03 2.54
C PRO A 54 -2.96 9.05 3.49
N ASN A 55 -3.45 7.82 3.61
CA ASN A 55 -3.00 6.82 4.58
C ASN A 55 -2.33 5.58 3.96
N LEU A 56 -2.04 5.60 2.65
CA LEU A 56 -1.43 4.47 1.94
C LEU A 56 -0.14 4.00 2.60
N SER A 57 0.78 4.92 2.91
CA SER A 57 2.08 4.58 3.50
C SER A 57 1.93 3.91 4.86
N ARG A 58 1.01 4.39 5.70
CA ARG A 58 0.72 3.81 7.01
C ARG A 58 0.13 2.42 6.87
N GLY A 59 -0.89 2.25 6.04
CA GLY A 59 -1.53 0.95 5.86
C GLY A 59 -0.59 -0.09 5.25
N MET A 60 0.25 0.29 4.29
CA MET A 60 1.26 -0.60 3.70
C MET A 60 2.36 -0.97 4.70
N HIS A 61 2.77 -0.05 5.58
CA HIS A 61 3.70 -0.33 6.67
C HIS A 61 3.11 -1.36 7.62
N ASP A 62 1.87 -1.17 8.04
CA ASP A 62 1.17 -2.06 8.97
C ASP A 62 0.96 -3.45 8.37
N LEU A 63 0.55 -3.53 7.10
CA LEU A 63 0.36 -4.80 6.38
C LEU A 63 1.68 -5.57 6.26
N ASN A 64 2.71 -4.93 5.71
CA ASN A 64 4.00 -5.59 5.49
C ASN A 64 4.69 -5.96 6.80
N GLY A 65 4.60 -5.10 7.81
CA GLY A 65 5.16 -5.34 9.14
C GLY A 65 4.49 -6.53 9.82
N ALA A 66 3.15 -6.53 9.91
CA ALA A 66 2.41 -7.63 10.53
C ALA A 66 2.65 -8.95 9.80
N TYR A 67 2.64 -8.94 8.46
CA TYR A 67 2.91 -10.15 7.69
C TYR A 67 4.34 -10.66 7.92
N SER A 68 5.34 -9.78 7.93
CA SER A 68 6.74 -10.18 8.15
C SER A 68 6.95 -10.84 9.49
N VAL A 69 6.29 -10.34 10.55
CA VAL A 69 6.35 -10.96 11.88
C VAL A 69 5.79 -12.37 11.85
N VAL A 70 4.56 -12.54 11.34
CA VAL A 70 3.89 -13.86 11.31
C VAL A 70 4.65 -14.84 10.40
N PHE A 71 5.13 -14.39 9.23
CA PHE A 71 5.87 -15.22 8.29
C PHE A 71 7.20 -15.69 8.88
N ASN A 72 7.96 -14.80 9.52
CA ASN A 72 9.25 -15.14 10.13
C ASN A 72 9.07 -16.09 11.32
N ASP A 73 8.07 -15.86 12.17
CA ASP A 73 7.74 -16.74 13.30
C ASP A 73 7.37 -18.15 12.81
N ARG A 74 6.45 -18.23 11.85
CA ARG A 74 5.96 -19.50 11.31
C ARG A 74 7.05 -20.33 10.62
N HIS A 75 8.00 -19.68 9.95
CA HIS A 75 9.05 -20.34 9.17
C HIS A 75 10.43 -20.32 9.85
N ALA A 76 10.51 -20.00 11.14
CA ALA A 76 11.75 -19.90 11.92
C ALA A 76 12.82 -19.05 11.20
N ARG A 77 12.42 -17.91 10.61
CA ARG A 77 13.30 -17.02 9.83
C ARG A 77 13.58 -15.74 10.61
N VAL A 78 14.71 -15.12 10.27
CA VAL A 78 15.11 -13.80 10.78
C VAL A 78 15.41 -12.87 9.60
N GLY A 79 15.23 -11.56 9.82
CA GLY A 79 15.55 -10.54 8.83
C GLY A 79 14.35 -10.08 8.00
N HIS A 80 14.64 -9.33 6.94
CA HIS A 80 13.61 -8.69 6.13
C HIS A 80 12.95 -9.67 5.15
N VAL A 81 11.61 -9.76 5.21
CA VAL A 81 10.81 -10.52 4.24
C VAL A 81 10.72 -9.77 2.92
N PHE A 82 10.53 -8.46 2.96
CA PHE A 82 10.39 -7.62 1.76
C PHE A 82 11.70 -6.87 1.43
N GLN A 83 11.92 -6.66 0.13
CA GLN A 83 13.13 -6.04 -0.43
C GLN A 83 13.31 -4.55 -0.03
N GLY A 84 12.30 -3.94 0.61
CA GLY A 84 12.29 -2.54 0.98
C GLY A 84 10.87 -1.99 1.01
N ARG A 85 10.73 -0.68 0.87
CA ARG A 85 9.42 -0.02 0.82
C ARG A 85 8.60 -0.51 -0.37
N PHE A 86 7.27 -0.47 -0.25
CA PHE A 86 6.37 -0.77 -1.35
C PHE A 86 6.56 0.22 -2.52
N LYS A 87 6.23 -0.24 -3.73
CA LYS A 87 6.16 0.61 -4.91
C LYS A 87 4.70 0.94 -5.18
N ALA A 88 4.38 2.20 -5.33
CA ALA A 88 3.07 2.68 -5.75
C ALA A 88 3.15 3.26 -7.17
N LEU A 89 2.05 3.11 -7.90
CA LEU A 89 1.79 3.75 -9.17
C LEU A 89 0.45 4.48 -9.00
N LEU A 90 0.46 5.79 -9.17
CA LEU A 90 -0.78 6.56 -9.19
C LEU A 90 -1.43 6.39 -10.57
N VAL A 91 -2.72 6.14 -10.59
CA VAL A 91 -3.44 5.71 -11.78
C VAL A 91 -4.59 6.64 -12.05
N ASP A 92 -4.67 7.13 -13.28
CA ASP A 92 -5.89 7.71 -13.82
C ASP A 92 -6.96 6.62 -13.88
N LYS A 93 -7.89 6.71 -12.93
CA LYS A 93 -8.92 5.70 -12.71
C LYS A 93 -9.85 5.54 -13.91
N ASP A 94 -10.28 6.65 -14.49
CA ASP A 94 -11.27 6.61 -15.56
C ASP A 94 -10.73 5.94 -16.82
N ARG A 95 -9.44 6.09 -17.07
CA ARG A 95 -8.79 5.60 -18.28
C ARG A 95 -8.16 4.22 -18.14
N TYR A 96 -7.54 3.94 -16.99
CA TYR A 96 -6.67 2.75 -16.86
C TYR A 96 -7.16 1.70 -15.87
N LEU A 97 -8.19 1.96 -15.04
CA LEU A 97 -8.65 1.05 -14.01
C LEU A 97 -8.93 -0.36 -14.53
N ILE A 98 -9.75 -0.47 -15.59
CA ILE A 98 -10.17 -1.76 -16.16
C ILE A 98 -8.99 -2.50 -16.78
N ALA A 99 -8.11 -1.78 -17.51
CA ALA A 99 -6.92 -2.36 -18.12
C ALA A 99 -5.94 -2.90 -17.07
N LEU A 100 -5.75 -2.14 -15.97
CA LEU A 100 -4.92 -2.58 -14.86
C LEU A 100 -5.54 -3.74 -14.08
N ALA A 101 -6.85 -3.74 -13.87
CA ALA A 101 -7.53 -4.87 -13.23
C ALA A 101 -7.34 -6.16 -14.04
N ARG A 102 -7.46 -6.09 -15.37
CA ARG A 102 -7.16 -7.21 -16.29
C ARG A 102 -5.70 -7.63 -16.19
N TYR A 103 -4.77 -6.66 -16.28
CA TYR A 103 -3.34 -6.93 -16.16
C TYR A 103 -3.02 -7.66 -14.85
N LEU A 104 -3.59 -7.19 -13.75
CA LEU A 104 -3.37 -7.69 -12.40
C LEU A 104 -3.77 -9.16 -12.27
N VAL A 105 -4.96 -9.54 -12.73
CA VAL A 105 -5.45 -10.93 -12.62
C VAL A 105 -4.83 -11.89 -13.64
N LEU A 106 -4.20 -11.36 -14.70
CA LEU A 106 -3.46 -12.13 -15.69
C LEU A 106 -1.97 -12.31 -15.34
N ASN A 107 -1.47 -11.71 -14.25
CA ASN A 107 -0.07 -11.90 -13.86
C ASN A 107 0.35 -13.36 -13.69
N PRO A 108 -0.45 -14.24 -13.07
CA PRO A 108 -0.08 -15.66 -12.95
C PRO A 108 0.02 -16.37 -14.29
N VAL A 109 -0.88 -16.08 -15.23
CA VAL A 109 -0.85 -16.63 -16.59
C VAL A 109 0.41 -16.15 -17.33
N ARG A 110 0.72 -14.86 -17.26
CA ARG A 110 1.94 -14.28 -17.85
C ARG A 110 3.22 -14.86 -17.26
N ALA A 111 3.19 -15.20 -15.99
CA ALA A 111 4.30 -15.84 -15.28
C ALA A 111 4.32 -17.38 -15.46
N GLN A 112 3.43 -17.93 -16.30
CA GLN A 112 3.30 -19.37 -16.59
C GLN A 112 3.07 -20.22 -15.32
N LEU A 113 2.44 -19.64 -14.29
CA LEU A 113 2.08 -20.36 -13.07
C LEU A 113 0.74 -21.12 -13.20
N CYS A 114 -0.06 -20.73 -14.17
CA CYS A 114 -1.31 -21.39 -14.54
C CYS A 114 -1.70 -21.07 -15.99
N GLU A 115 -2.53 -21.88 -16.59
CA GLU A 115 -3.00 -21.70 -17.97
C GLU A 115 -4.12 -20.66 -18.08
N ALA A 116 -4.96 -20.57 -17.06
CA ALA A 116 -6.09 -19.65 -17.02
C ALA A 116 -6.17 -18.88 -15.68
N PRO A 117 -6.66 -17.64 -15.68
CA PRO A 117 -6.76 -16.85 -14.46
C PRO A 117 -7.69 -17.47 -13.40
N ALA A 118 -8.66 -18.30 -13.83
CA ALA A 118 -9.55 -19.04 -12.94
C ALA A 118 -8.82 -20.13 -12.13
N SER A 119 -7.70 -20.65 -12.63
CA SER A 119 -6.89 -21.67 -11.94
C SER A 119 -6.03 -21.08 -10.82
N TRP A 120 -5.82 -19.76 -10.81
CA TRP A 120 -5.06 -19.09 -9.76
C TRP A 120 -5.97 -18.55 -8.67
N ARG A 121 -6.10 -19.28 -7.56
CA ARG A 121 -7.00 -18.94 -6.46
C ARG A 121 -6.58 -17.69 -5.65
N TRP A 122 -5.34 -17.23 -5.79
CA TRP A 122 -4.77 -16.14 -5.02
C TRP A 122 -4.86 -14.79 -5.73
N SER A 123 -5.88 -14.61 -6.54
CA SER A 123 -6.24 -13.35 -7.17
C SER A 123 -7.72 -13.04 -7.04
N SER A 124 -8.10 -11.77 -7.23
CA SER A 124 -9.50 -11.34 -7.21
C SER A 124 -10.33 -11.81 -8.42
N TYR A 125 -9.73 -12.53 -9.38
CA TYR A 125 -10.44 -12.97 -10.57
C TYR A 125 -11.68 -13.81 -10.25
N ARG A 126 -11.52 -14.85 -9.41
CA ARG A 126 -12.61 -15.79 -9.11
C ARG A 126 -13.81 -15.10 -8.48
N SER A 127 -13.58 -14.21 -7.50
CA SER A 127 -14.65 -13.48 -6.84
C SER A 127 -15.37 -12.52 -7.78
N THR A 128 -14.67 -11.89 -8.72
CA THR A 128 -15.26 -10.97 -9.71
C THR A 128 -15.98 -11.74 -10.82
N ALA A 129 -15.44 -12.88 -11.26
CA ALA A 129 -16.02 -13.72 -12.31
C ALA A 129 -17.24 -14.56 -11.85
N GLY A 130 -17.62 -14.50 -10.58
CA GLY A 130 -18.78 -15.19 -10.03
C GLY A 130 -18.49 -16.51 -9.35
N GLY A 131 -17.21 -16.84 -9.10
CA GLY A 131 -16.82 -18.01 -8.31
C GLY A 131 -17.02 -17.78 -6.80
N SER A 132 -17.18 -18.87 -6.05
CA SER A 132 -17.24 -18.82 -4.59
C SER A 132 -15.83 -18.67 -4.02
N ASP A 133 -15.39 -17.44 -3.78
CA ASP A 133 -14.16 -17.18 -3.03
C ASP A 133 -14.51 -16.79 -1.59
N VAL A 134 -14.29 -17.74 -0.68
CA VAL A 134 -14.63 -17.58 0.74
C VAL A 134 -13.62 -16.67 1.45
N VAL A 135 -12.40 -16.53 0.93
CA VAL A 135 -11.27 -15.90 1.65
C VAL A 135 -11.32 -14.38 1.60
N MET A 136 -11.81 -13.80 0.51
CA MET A 136 -11.95 -12.35 0.37
C MET A 136 -13.35 -11.95 -0.12
N ARG A 137 -14.37 -12.16 0.71
CA ARG A 137 -15.77 -11.78 0.40
C ARG A 137 -16.02 -10.28 0.16
N ARG A 138 -14.98 -9.42 0.23
CA ARG A 138 -15.11 -7.97 0.09
C ARG A 138 -13.97 -7.30 -0.70
N VAL A 139 -13.51 -7.93 -1.80
CA VAL A 139 -13.11 -7.11 -2.93
C VAL A 139 -14.39 -6.43 -3.42
N ASP A 140 -14.34 -5.18 -3.79
CA ASP A 140 -15.54 -4.50 -4.28
C ASP A 140 -15.86 -4.97 -5.70
N THR A 141 -16.19 -6.29 -5.79
CA THR A 141 -16.55 -6.96 -7.04
C THR A 141 -17.76 -6.31 -7.67
N PHE A 142 -18.67 -5.75 -6.85
CA PHE A 142 -19.86 -5.07 -7.32
C PHE A 142 -19.48 -3.79 -8.08
N ARG A 143 -18.59 -2.95 -7.56
CA ARG A 143 -18.13 -1.75 -8.27
C ARG A 143 -17.38 -2.11 -9.56
N MET A 144 -16.53 -3.12 -9.52
CA MET A 144 -15.82 -3.60 -10.73
C MET A 144 -16.83 -4.08 -11.79
N LEU A 145 -17.80 -4.89 -11.39
CA LEU A 145 -18.80 -5.45 -12.32
C LEU A 145 -19.72 -4.37 -12.92
N ARG A 146 -20.06 -3.33 -12.17
CA ARG A 146 -20.85 -2.20 -12.71
C ARG A 146 -20.19 -1.50 -13.89
N LEU A 147 -18.87 -1.59 -14.03
CA LEU A 147 -18.14 -1.07 -15.20
C LEU A 147 -18.42 -1.92 -16.47
N PHE A 148 -18.96 -3.13 -16.31
CA PHE A 148 -19.32 -4.04 -17.40
C PHE A 148 -20.82 -4.13 -17.68
N GLY A 149 -21.66 -3.57 -16.81
CA GLY A 149 -23.11 -3.52 -16.96
C GLY A 149 -23.89 -3.50 -15.65
N SER A 150 -25.18 -3.25 -15.75
CA SER A 150 -26.11 -3.20 -14.60
C SER A 150 -26.52 -4.59 -14.11
N GLU A 151 -26.68 -5.54 -15.06
CA GLU A 151 -27.12 -6.90 -14.76
C GLU A 151 -25.93 -7.77 -14.35
N PRO A 152 -25.90 -8.30 -13.10
CA PRO A 152 -24.72 -8.98 -12.54
C PRO A 152 -24.21 -10.14 -13.37
N ASP A 153 -25.08 -10.99 -13.90
CA ASP A 153 -24.65 -12.17 -14.64
C ASP A 153 -24.10 -11.82 -16.02
N GLN A 154 -24.71 -10.85 -16.71
CA GLN A 154 -24.15 -10.32 -17.96
C GLN A 154 -22.84 -9.56 -17.72
N ALA A 155 -22.73 -8.79 -16.65
CA ALA A 155 -21.50 -8.11 -16.29
C ALA A 155 -20.36 -9.10 -16.01
N ARG A 156 -20.64 -10.23 -15.35
CA ARG A 156 -19.67 -11.31 -15.13
C ARG A 156 -19.23 -11.96 -16.43
N LEU A 157 -20.14 -12.20 -17.37
CA LEU A 157 -19.80 -12.72 -18.70
C LEU A 157 -18.84 -11.76 -19.42
N LYS A 158 -19.24 -10.49 -19.55
CA LYS A 158 -18.39 -9.46 -20.19
C LYS A 158 -17.04 -9.30 -19.51
N TYR A 159 -16.99 -9.36 -18.18
CA TYR A 159 -15.72 -9.32 -17.45
C TYR A 159 -14.82 -10.51 -17.81
N ARG A 160 -15.38 -11.74 -17.86
CA ARG A 160 -14.64 -12.95 -18.25
C ARG A 160 -14.09 -12.83 -19.65
N ASP A 161 -14.92 -12.42 -20.61
CA ASP A 161 -14.53 -12.23 -22.02
C ASP A 161 -13.44 -11.16 -22.15
N PHE A 162 -13.59 -10.06 -21.43
CA PHE A 162 -12.61 -8.98 -21.40
C PHE A 162 -11.26 -9.44 -20.84
N VAL A 163 -11.25 -10.22 -19.78
CA VAL A 163 -10.01 -10.78 -19.23
C VAL A 163 -9.40 -11.80 -20.17
N ALA A 164 -10.20 -12.71 -20.73
CA ALA A 164 -9.73 -13.71 -21.70
C ALA A 164 -9.10 -13.07 -22.94
N ALA A 165 -9.71 -12.02 -23.48
CA ALA A 165 -9.18 -11.26 -24.61
C ALA A 165 -7.83 -10.57 -24.34
N GLY A 166 -7.39 -10.50 -23.07
CA GLY A 166 -6.11 -9.94 -22.67
C GLY A 166 -4.96 -10.94 -22.52
N VAL A 167 -5.26 -12.24 -22.67
CA VAL A 167 -4.22 -13.27 -22.63
C VAL A 167 -3.25 -13.07 -23.80
N GLY A 168 -1.95 -13.12 -23.51
CA GLY A 168 -0.90 -12.90 -24.50
C GLY A 168 -0.69 -11.43 -24.94
N LYS A 169 -1.55 -10.50 -24.50
CA LYS A 169 -1.41 -9.08 -24.86
C LYS A 169 -0.62 -8.32 -23.78
N PRO A 170 0.29 -7.41 -24.16
CA PRO A 170 0.92 -6.50 -23.19
C PRO A 170 -0.12 -5.60 -22.52
N LEU A 171 0.26 -4.99 -21.41
CA LEU A 171 -0.52 -3.88 -20.86
C LEU A 171 -0.36 -2.71 -21.84
N ASP A 172 -1.46 -2.29 -22.42
CA ASP A 172 -1.50 -1.06 -23.20
C ASP A 172 -1.57 0.12 -22.21
N ALA A 173 -0.41 0.48 -21.71
CA ALA A 173 -0.22 1.59 -20.81
C ALA A 173 1.01 2.34 -21.29
N SER A 174 0.79 3.38 -22.06
CA SER A 174 1.80 4.42 -22.22
C SER A 174 2.03 5.05 -20.85
N ALA A 175 3.02 4.50 -20.10
CA ALA A 175 3.48 5.17 -18.92
C ALA A 175 3.99 6.54 -19.35
N GLY A 176 3.39 7.61 -18.81
CA GLY A 176 3.90 8.97 -18.99
C GLY A 176 5.37 9.05 -18.56
N PRO A 177 6.05 10.15 -18.79
CA PRO A 177 7.47 10.34 -18.50
C PRO A 177 7.83 10.05 -17.02
N ASN A 178 6.85 10.07 -16.14
CA ASN A 178 7.02 9.75 -14.73
C ASN A 178 6.62 8.29 -14.46
N ARG A 179 7.60 7.42 -14.13
CA ARG A 179 7.39 5.99 -13.82
C ARG A 179 6.47 5.71 -12.63
N SER A 180 6.03 6.73 -11.92
CA SER A 180 5.15 6.62 -10.75
C SER A 180 3.70 7.02 -11.03
N ILE A 181 3.40 7.49 -12.24
CA ILE A 181 2.07 7.96 -12.65
C ILE A 181 1.70 7.26 -13.97
N LEU A 182 0.50 6.71 -14.02
CA LEU A 182 -0.14 6.18 -15.22
C LEU A 182 -1.35 7.05 -15.55
N GLY A 183 -1.18 7.95 -16.48
CA GLY A 183 -2.18 8.93 -16.91
C GLY A 183 -1.72 9.61 -18.19
N ASP A 184 -2.62 10.34 -18.84
CA ASP A 184 -2.26 11.20 -19.94
C ASP A 184 -1.66 12.54 -19.45
N GLU A 185 -1.29 13.39 -20.41
CA GLU A 185 -0.68 14.69 -20.10
C GLU A 185 -1.61 15.61 -19.30
N LEU A 186 -2.93 15.54 -19.53
CA LEU A 186 -3.92 16.32 -18.78
C LEU A 186 -4.02 15.86 -17.33
N PHE A 187 -4.04 14.55 -17.11
CA PHE A 187 -4.04 13.97 -15.77
C PHE A 187 -2.75 14.29 -15.02
N VAL A 188 -1.58 14.13 -15.68
CA VAL A 188 -0.28 14.47 -15.08
C VAL A 188 -0.23 15.97 -14.75
N GLY A 189 -0.67 16.85 -15.67
CA GLY A 189 -0.72 18.30 -15.43
C GLY A 189 -1.65 18.70 -14.29
N SER A 190 -2.79 18.03 -14.13
CA SER A 190 -3.70 18.26 -12.99
C SER A 190 -3.06 17.91 -11.64
N LEU A 191 -2.23 16.87 -11.61
CA LEU A 191 -1.48 16.46 -10.40
C LEU A 191 -0.34 17.42 -10.08
N GLU A 192 0.36 17.94 -11.08
CA GLU A 192 1.42 18.93 -10.88
C GLU A 192 0.86 20.20 -10.22
N GLY A 193 -0.32 20.65 -10.65
CA GLY A 193 -1.04 21.74 -10.00
C GLY A 193 -1.34 21.48 -8.52
N VAL A 194 -1.83 20.28 -8.20
CA VAL A 194 -2.12 19.86 -6.80
C VAL A 194 -0.84 19.71 -5.99
N MET A 195 0.20 19.12 -6.56
CA MET A 195 1.51 18.95 -5.90
C MET A 195 2.17 20.30 -5.65
N THR A 196 2.06 21.24 -6.58
CA THR A 196 2.59 22.61 -6.42
C THR A 196 1.82 23.37 -5.33
N ALA A 197 0.49 23.25 -5.30
CA ALA A 197 -0.34 23.83 -4.25
C ALA A 197 -0.03 23.20 -2.88
N ALA A 198 0.05 21.88 -2.77
CA ALA A 198 0.45 21.17 -1.56
C ALA A 198 1.88 21.51 -1.13
N SER A 199 2.82 21.63 -2.08
CA SER A 199 4.19 22.08 -1.79
C SER A 199 4.23 23.53 -1.33
N SER A 200 3.36 24.40 -1.83
CA SER A 200 3.28 25.79 -1.39
C SER A 200 2.67 25.91 0.02
N GLU A 201 1.74 25.03 0.39
CA GLU A 201 1.21 24.93 1.76
C GLU A 201 2.23 24.34 2.74
N VAL A 202 2.94 23.28 2.34
CA VAL A 202 4.07 22.72 3.09
C VAL A 202 5.19 23.76 3.21
N SER A 203 5.49 24.52 2.15
CA SER A 203 6.46 25.61 2.18
C SER A 203 6.02 26.79 3.07
N ARG A 204 4.71 27.01 3.28
CA ARG A 204 4.19 27.96 4.25
C ARG A 204 4.26 27.44 5.69
N ALA A 205 4.03 26.15 5.90
CA ALA A 205 4.27 25.50 7.19
C ALA A 205 5.77 25.47 7.54
N ASP A 206 6.65 25.28 6.54
CA ASP A 206 8.11 25.32 6.70
C ASP A 206 8.64 26.73 7.09
N ARG A 207 7.95 27.80 6.74
CA ARG A 207 8.37 29.17 7.11
C ARG A 207 8.22 29.53 8.59
N VAL A 208 7.63 28.66 9.40
CA VAL A 208 7.52 28.78 10.85
C VAL A 208 8.11 27.54 11.54
N GLN A 209 9.03 26.85 10.91
CA GLN A 209 9.71 25.73 11.55
C GLN A 209 10.67 26.23 12.62
N LYS A 210 10.32 25.92 13.86
CA LYS A 210 11.26 26.08 14.98
C LYS A 210 12.50 25.23 14.68
N THR A 211 13.66 25.84 14.78
CA THR A 211 14.94 25.12 14.71
C THR A 211 15.04 24.09 15.83
N LEU A 212 15.88 23.06 15.68
CA LEU A 212 16.11 22.10 16.76
C LEU A 212 16.58 22.80 18.06
N LEU A 213 17.34 23.90 17.94
CA LEU A 213 17.73 24.73 19.06
C LEU A 213 16.52 25.43 19.76
N GLU A 214 15.53 25.83 19.01
CA GLU A 214 14.31 26.42 19.58
C GLU A 214 13.47 25.35 20.31
N TYR A 215 13.42 24.13 19.82
CA TYR A 215 12.80 23.02 20.56
C TYR A 215 13.53 22.77 21.88
N VAL A 216 14.88 22.86 21.91
CA VAL A 216 15.65 22.74 23.14
C VAL A 216 15.30 23.88 24.13
N ARG A 217 15.22 25.10 23.64
CA ARG A 217 14.93 26.31 24.50
C ARG A 217 13.52 26.30 25.07
N HIS A 218 12.53 25.77 24.35
CA HIS A 218 11.12 25.84 24.72
C HIS A 218 10.57 24.54 25.31
N SER A 219 11.40 23.53 25.54
CA SER A 219 10.99 22.26 26.13
C SER A 219 11.54 22.10 27.55
N PRO A 220 10.77 21.49 28.47
CA PRO A 220 11.18 21.33 29.87
C PRO A 220 12.33 20.35 30.06
N SER A 221 12.63 19.54 29.06
CA SER A 221 13.75 18.58 29.08
C SER A 221 14.20 18.22 27.68
N ARG A 222 15.45 17.71 27.58
CA ARG A 222 16.05 17.18 26.35
C ARG A 222 15.15 16.14 25.67
N ASN A 223 14.55 15.22 26.43
CA ASN A 223 13.67 14.20 25.89
C ASN A 223 12.33 14.77 25.38
N ALA A 224 11.81 15.81 26.06
CA ALA A 224 10.62 16.52 25.60
C ALA A 224 10.91 17.29 24.29
N ALA A 225 12.09 17.91 24.17
CA ALA A 225 12.53 18.57 22.93
C ALA A 225 12.61 17.59 21.75
N MET A 226 13.19 16.40 21.95
CA MET A 226 13.25 15.35 20.91
C MET A 226 11.85 14.90 20.48
N ARG A 227 10.94 14.70 21.44
CA ARG A 227 9.54 14.32 21.14
C ARG A 227 8.81 15.41 20.36
N ALA A 228 8.93 16.66 20.79
CA ALA A 228 8.29 17.81 20.15
C ALA A 228 8.82 18.03 18.71
N ALA A 229 10.15 17.93 18.52
CA ALA A 229 10.78 18.03 17.22
C ALA A 229 10.32 16.90 16.27
N TYR A 230 10.17 15.67 16.78
CA TYR A 230 9.68 14.55 15.97
C TYR A 230 8.18 14.68 15.66
N ALA A 231 7.38 15.09 16.63
CA ALA A 231 5.95 15.28 16.46
C ALA A 231 5.61 16.40 15.45
N SER A 232 6.51 17.36 15.23
CA SER A 232 6.35 18.39 14.21
C SER A 232 6.40 17.85 12.77
N GLY A 233 6.95 16.63 12.57
CA GLY A 233 7.16 16.06 11.23
C GLY A 233 8.31 16.69 10.44
N ALA A 234 8.92 17.77 10.94
CA ALA A 234 9.95 18.54 10.25
C ALA A 234 11.33 17.88 10.27
N TYR A 235 11.57 16.99 11.24
CA TYR A 235 12.87 16.39 11.47
C TYR A 235 12.82 14.86 11.47
N THR A 236 13.78 14.22 10.79
CA THR A 236 13.96 12.78 10.85
C THR A 236 14.56 12.37 12.19
N LEU A 237 14.31 11.13 12.65
CA LEU A 237 14.94 10.59 13.87
C LEU A 237 16.47 10.64 13.79
N GLN A 238 17.04 10.51 12.59
CA GLN A 238 18.49 10.58 12.39
C GLN A 238 19.01 12.01 12.59
N ALA A 239 18.32 13.03 12.07
CA ALA A 239 18.66 14.42 12.28
C ALA A 239 18.55 14.83 13.76
N ILE A 240 17.47 14.37 14.44
CA ILE A 240 17.28 14.58 15.88
C ILE A 240 18.40 13.90 16.67
N ALA A 241 18.72 12.64 16.39
CA ALA A 241 19.78 11.90 17.06
C ALA A 241 21.15 12.61 16.92
N ALA A 242 21.47 13.04 15.71
CA ALA A 242 22.71 13.78 15.42
C ALA A 242 22.79 15.10 16.21
N HIS A 243 21.70 15.89 16.18
CA HIS A 243 21.66 17.19 16.89
C HIS A 243 21.80 17.05 18.40
N PHE A 244 21.16 16.03 18.98
CA PHE A 244 21.19 15.78 20.41
C PHE A 244 22.37 14.90 20.87
N GLY A 245 23.26 14.51 19.98
CA GLY A 245 24.44 13.70 20.29
C GLY A 245 24.10 12.32 20.87
N VAL A 246 23.04 11.67 20.38
CA VAL A 246 22.61 10.33 20.83
C VAL A 246 22.58 9.34 19.66
N HIS A 247 22.68 8.06 19.98
CA HIS A 247 22.50 7.04 18.97
C HIS A 247 21.03 7.01 18.48
N TYR A 248 20.83 6.68 17.20
CA TYR A 248 19.51 6.59 16.58
C TYR A 248 18.49 5.77 17.39
N SER A 249 18.92 4.62 17.93
CA SER A 249 18.06 3.75 18.75
C SER A 249 17.59 4.44 20.05
N THR A 250 18.41 5.30 20.64
CA THR A 250 18.08 6.09 21.82
C THR A 250 17.02 7.14 21.49
N ALA A 251 17.20 7.90 20.39
CA ALA A 251 16.20 8.85 19.93
C ALA A 251 14.87 8.18 19.61
N SER A 252 14.90 7.02 18.94
CA SER A 252 13.71 6.21 18.61
C SER A 252 12.99 5.75 19.88
N LYS A 253 13.72 5.28 20.90
CA LYS A 253 13.12 4.86 22.18
C LYS A 253 12.44 6.04 22.92
N ILE A 254 13.10 7.20 23.00
CA ILE A 254 12.57 8.40 23.66
C ILE A 254 11.29 8.88 23.02
N VAL A 255 11.21 8.86 21.71
CA VAL A 255 10.02 9.29 20.96
C VAL A 255 8.86 8.31 21.14
N ARG A 256 9.13 7.00 21.21
CA ARG A 256 8.12 5.97 21.40
C ARG A 256 7.53 5.93 22.82
N THR A 257 8.34 6.11 23.85
CA THR A 257 7.90 6.06 25.25
C THR A 257 7.01 7.25 25.65
N GLY A 258 6.88 8.29 24.84
CA GLY A 258 5.95 9.40 25.05
C GLY A 258 4.53 9.19 24.52
N SER A 259 4.27 8.11 23.78
CA SER A 259 2.93 7.80 23.23
C SER A 259 2.05 6.94 24.16
N THR A 260 2.56 6.53 25.32
CA THR A 260 1.87 5.56 26.19
C THR A 260 1.24 6.21 27.44
N SER A 261 1.24 7.53 27.58
CA SER A 261 0.74 8.21 28.80
C SER A 261 -0.47 9.14 28.54
N ILE A 262 -1.43 8.69 27.71
CA ILE A 262 -2.77 9.32 27.64
C ILE A 262 -3.82 8.22 27.66
N GLN A 263 -3.81 7.39 28.69
CA GLN A 263 -4.94 6.55 29.14
C GLN A 263 -4.64 6.17 30.59
N ASP A 264 -4.91 7.09 31.53
CA ASP A 264 -5.29 6.80 32.90
C ASP A 264 -5.33 8.14 33.65
N ALA A 265 -6.42 8.90 33.45
CA ALA A 265 -6.88 9.89 34.39
C ALA A 265 -8.34 10.21 34.07
N THR A 266 -9.23 9.43 34.61
CA THR A 266 -10.58 9.91 34.95
C THR A 266 -10.99 9.27 36.29
N PRO A 267 -11.47 10.11 37.24
CA PRO A 267 -11.84 9.69 38.59
C PRO A 267 -13.09 8.83 38.63
#